data_c276f2f138605c7b2edb3122489bbf8e
#
_entry.id   c276f2f138605c7b2edb3122489bbf8e
#
_cell.length_a   1.000
_cell.length_b   1.000
_cell.length_c   1.000
_cell.angle_alpha   90.00
_cell.angle_beta   90.00
_cell.angle_gamma   90.00
#
_symmetry.space_group_name_H-M   'P 1'
#
loop_
_entity.id
_entity.type
_entity.pdbx_description
1 polymer ?
#
loop_
_entity_poly.entity_id
_entity_poly.type
_entity_poly.pdbx_seq_one_letter_code
_entity_poly.pdbx_strand_id
1 'polypeptide(L)'
;APERTMQMTPEGQPMATMRQISQMELASGTRGRSAAQIDVWNATYGPVGADGYPRQLWDLRTGVIDREVATYMREKGYDLRHYLETNWPRIGPSLVGKLHLLTGDMDDFHLAPAVYLLEDFLESTKAPYYGGSFRYGRPMKGHGWQPMTNADLLREMAAHIARYAPAGEPTRDWREGR
;
A
#
# COMPACT_ATOMS: atom_id res chain seq x y z
N ALA A 1 6.97 17.81 2.95
CA ALA A 1 7.94 18.58 3.73
C ALA A 1 8.86 17.64 4.51
N PRO A 2 10.18 17.92 4.60
CA PRO A 2 11.14 17.01 5.23
C PRO A 2 10.88 16.78 6.73
N GLU A 3 10.23 17.72 7.38
CA GLU A 3 9.87 17.63 8.81
C GLU A 3 8.52 16.95 9.04
N ARG A 4 7.87 16.44 7.98
CA ARG A 4 6.64 15.68 8.15
C ARG A 4 6.94 14.36 8.85
N THR A 5 6.13 14.02 9.83
CA THR A 5 6.20 12.72 10.51
C THR A 5 6.03 11.59 9.51
N MET A 6 6.99 10.69 9.45
CA MET A 6 6.88 9.45 8.69
C MET A 6 6.20 8.36 9.52
N GLN A 7 6.48 8.36 10.84
CA GLN A 7 5.94 7.39 11.77
C GLN A 7 5.42 8.08 13.03
N MET A 8 4.27 7.65 13.51
CA MET A 8 3.66 8.15 14.74
C MET A 8 3.14 7.01 15.61
N THR A 9 2.86 7.29 16.90
CA THR A 9 2.12 6.35 17.74
C THR A 9 0.63 6.39 17.40
N PRO A 10 -0.17 5.38 17.80
CA PRO A 10 -1.63 5.40 17.65
C PRO A 10 -2.30 6.64 18.26
N GLU A 11 -1.70 7.24 19.30
CA GLU A 11 -2.17 8.47 19.94
C GLU A 11 -1.78 9.74 19.14
N GLY A 12 -1.11 9.58 17.99
CA GLY A 12 -0.72 10.69 17.13
C GLY A 12 0.58 11.38 17.53
N GLN A 13 1.40 10.79 18.41
CA GLN A 13 2.67 11.37 18.82
C GLN A 13 3.73 11.11 17.74
N PRO A 14 4.46 12.13 17.26
CA PRO A 14 5.55 11.96 16.32
C PRO A 14 6.65 11.03 16.84
N MET A 15 7.03 10.01 16.10
CA MET A 15 8.15 9.14 16.42
C MET A 15 9.39 9.49 15.61
N ALA A 16 9.24 9.70 14.30
CA ALA A 16 10.33 10.05 13.41
C ALA A 16 9.83 10.85 12.20
N THR A 17 10.63 11.83 11.78
CA THR A 17 10.40 12.57 10.54
C THR A 17 10.99 11.84 9.33
N MET A 18 10.54 12.21 8.12
CA MET A 18 11.13 11.72 6.87
C MET A 18 12.64 11.94 6.82
N ARG A 19 13.12 13.11 7.29
CA ARG A 19 14.54 13.42 7.36
C ARG A 19 15.30 12.50 8.31
N GLN A 20 14.76 12.25 9.51
CA GLN A 20 15.42 11.41 10.51
C GLN A 20 15.55 9.95 10.03
N ILE A 21 14.49 9.37 9.47
CA ILE A 21 14.56 8.01 8.92
C ILE A 21 15.54 7.93 7.76
N SER A 22 15.51 8.91 6.85
CA SER A 22 16.45 8.97 5.72
C SER A 22 17.91 9.07 6.16
N GLN A 23 18.19 9.90 7.16
CA GLN A 23 19.54 10.05 7.72
C GLN A 23 20.00 8.78 8.45
N MET A 24 19.10 8.08 9.12
CA MET A 24 19.41 6.79 9.74
C MET A 24 19.83 5.76 8.68
N GLU A 25 19.14 5.68 7.57
CA GLU A 25 19.52 4.77 6.47
C GLU A 25 20.85 5.18 5.82
N LEU A 26 21.09 6.49 5.63
CA LEU A 26 22.39 6.99 5.16
C LEU A 26 23.54 6.59 6.09
N ALA A 27 23.33 6.61 7.39
CA ALA A 27 24.32 6.21 8.38
C ALA A 27 24.56 4.69 8.42
N SER A 28 23.53 3.90 8.12
CA SER A 28 23.59 2.44 8.14
C SER A 28 24.21 1.84 6.87
N GLY A 29 24.23 2.59 5.76
CA GLY A 29 24.67 2.11 4.46
C GLY A 29 25.89 2.84 3.90
N THR A 30 26.47 2.29 2.86
CA THR A 30 27.53 2.93 2.08
C THR A 30 26.91 3.63 0.87
N ARG A 31 27.19 4.91 0.69
CA ARG A 31 26.68 5.73 -0.44
C ARG A 31 25.16 5.78 -0.52
N GLY A 32 24.46 5.76 0.62
CA GLY A 32 23.00 5.73 0.67
C GLY A 32 22.38 4.40 0.25
N ARG A 33 23.13 3.31 0.33
CA ARG A 33 22.70 1.94 -0.02
C ARG A 33 22.73 1.09 1.23
N SER A 34 21.71 1.27 2.05
CA SER A 34 21.60 0.59 3.34
C SER A 34 21.03 -0.83 3.22
N ALA A 35 20.34 -1.13 2.12
CA ALA A 35 19.43 -2.27 1.99
C ALA A 35 18.34 -2.29 3.10
N ALA A 36 18.12 -1.16 3.77
CA ALA A 36 17.02 -0.98 4.71
C ALA A 36 15.71 -0.63 3.98
N GLN A 37 14.64 -0.35 4.70
CA GLN A 37 13.28 -0.30 4.17
C GLN A 37 13.09 0.73 3.03
N ILE A 38 13.64 1.94 3.17
CA ILE A 38 13.50 2.98 2.13
C ILE A 38 14.31 2.64 0.89
N ASP A 39 15.53 2.13 1.08
CA ASP A 39 16.40 1.75 -0.02
C ASP A 39 15.79 0.59 -0.84
N VAL A 40 15.28 -0.45 -0.17
CA VAL A 40 14.56 -1.57 -0.81
C VAL A 40 13.29 -1.08 -1.50
N TRP A 41 12.55 -0.15 -0.90
CA TRP A 41 11.35 0.43 -1.51
C TRP A 41 11.70 1.21 -2.80
N ASN A 42 12.76 2.03 -2.79
CA ASN A 42 13.23 2.71 -3.99
C ASN A 42 13.73 1.72 -5.05
N ALA A 43 14.39 0.62 -4.63
CA ALA A 43 14.83 -0.44 -5.55
C ALA A 43 13.67 -1.16 -6.24
N THR A 44 12.54 -1.27 -5.55
CA THR A 44 11.34 -1.92 -6.08
C THR A 44 10.55 -1.01 -7.02
N TYR A 45 10.42 0.26 -6.69
CA TYR A 45 9.48 1.18 -7.36
C TYR A 45 10.15 2.33 -8.12
N GLY A 46 11.42 2.62 -7.84
CA GLY A 46 12.15 3.72 -8.48
C GLY A 46 12.63 3.38 -9.89
N PRO A 47 12.76 4.38 -10.78
CA PRO A 47 13.41 4.19 -12.07
C PRO A 47 14.91 3.94 -11.88
N VAL A 48 15.50 3.20 -12.81
CA VAL A 48 16.96 2.99 -12.83
C VAL A 48 17.67 4.31 -13.14
N GLY A 49 18.63 4.69 -12.31
CA GLY A 49 19.48 5.86 -12.51
C GLY A 49 20.62 5.59 -13.51
N ALA A 50 21.31 6.64 -13.88
CA ALA A 50 22.45 6.57 -14.82
C ALA A 50 23.63 5.72 -14.31
N ASP A 51 23.72 5.54 -13.00
CA ASP A 51 24.73 4.70 -12.32
C ASP A 51 24.30 3.24 -12.16
N GLY A 52 23.15 2.85 -12.73
CA GLY A 52 22.57 1.52 -12.61
C GLY A 52 21.83 1.23 -11.30
N TYR A 53 21.73 2.24 -10.41
CA TYR A 53 20.97 2.11 -9.16
C TYR A 53 19.61 2.80 -9.24
N PRO A 54 18.67 2.45 -8.33
CA PRO A 54 17.36 3.10 -8.29
C PRO A 54 17.50 4.59 -7.96
N ARG A 55 16.81 5.44 -8.71
CA ARG A 55 16.59 6.83 -8.29
C ARG A 55 15.65 6.84 -7.09
N GLN A 56 15.93 7.72 -6.14
CA GLN A 56 15.16 7.82 -4.91
C GLN A 56 14.00 8.80 -5.07
N LEU A 57 12.86 8.50 -4.47
CA LEU A 57 11.68 9.36 -4.50
C LEU A 57 11.94 10.72 -3.82
N TRP A 58 12.84 10.76 -2.87
CA TRP A 58 13.28 11.99 -2.21
C TRP A 58 14.77 11.96 -1.91
N ASP A 59 15.38 13.12 -1.84
CA ASP A 59 16.77 13.25 -1.40
C ASP A 59 16.91 12.85 0.08
N LEU A 60 17.73 11.86 0.38
CA LEU A 60 17.86 11.29 1.73
C LEU A 60 18.44 12.26 2.75
N ARG A 61 19.12 13.34 2.33
CA ARG A 61 19.70 14.33 3.24
C ARG A 61 18.72 15.44 3.55
N THR A 62 17.97 15.88 2.56
CA THR A 62 17.09 17.04 2.65
C THR A 62 15.61 16.67 2.84
N GLY A 63 15.21 15.45 2.47
CA GLY A 63 13.80 15.00 2.44
C GLY A 63 12.97 15.65 1.33
N VAL A 64 13.61 16.32 0.36
CA VAL A 64 12.93 16.96 -0.77
C VAL A 64 12.55 15.91 -1.80
N ILE A 65 11.27 15.88 -2.18
CA ILE A 65 10.74 14.92 -3.16
C ILE A 65 11.27 15.23 -4.56
N ASP A 66 11.77 14.19 -5.25
CA ASP A 66 12.06 14.21 -6.68
C ASP A 66 10.73 14.04 -7.44
N ARG A 67 10.29 15.13 -8.08
CA ARG A 67 9.01 15.14 -8.80
C ARG A 67 9.00 14.28 -10.05
N GLU A 68 10.14 14.08 -10.70
CA GLU A 68 10.25 13.20 -11.87
C GLU A 68 10.04 11.76 -11.46
N VAL A 69 10.69 11.33 -10.34
CA VAL A 69 10.50 9.99 -9.79
C VAL A 69 9.06 9.78 -9.33
N ALA A 70 8.45 10.76 -8.66
CA ALA A 70 7.05 10.69 -8.26
C ALA A 70 6.10 10.54 -9.47
N THR A 71 6.34 11.30 -10.54
CA THR A 71 5.58 11.19 -11.79
C THR A 71 5.77 9.81 -12.44
N TYR A 72 7.01 9.34 -12.53
CA TYR A 72 7.31 8.00 -13.02
C TYR A 72 6.53 6.93 -12.26
N MET A 73 6.57 6.96 -10.93
CA MET A 73 5.85 5.98 -10.09
C MET A 73 4.34 5.99 -10.35
N ARG A 74 3.76 7.17 -10.50
CA ARG A 74 2.34 7.32 -10.83
C ARG A 74 2.00 6.72 -12.20
N GLU A 75 2.77 7.06 -13.22
CA GLU A 75 2.56 6.61 -14.60
C GLU A 75 2.82 5.11 -14.80
N LYS A 76 3.72 4.53 -14.00
CA LYS A 76 3.99 3.08 -14.01
C LYS A 76 2.96 2.25 -13.24
N GLY A 77 1.96 2.88 -12.63
CA GLY A 77 0.86 2.21 -11.96
C GLY A 77 1.14 1.86 -10.49
N TYR A 78 2.16 2.46 -9.88
CA TYR A 78 2.43 2.27 -8.46
C TYR A 78 1.55 3.14 -7.56
N ASP A 79 0.92 4.20 -8.09
CA ASP A 79 -0.23 4.86 -7.50
C ASP A 79 -1.49 4.04 -7.84
N LEU A 80 -1.85 3.10 -6.96
CA LEU A 80 -2.93 2.14 -7.21
C LEU A 80 -4.28 2.83 -7.37
N ARG A 81 -4.55 3.91 -6.63
CA ARG A 81 -5.79 4.67 -6.82
C ARG A 81 -5.85 5.25 -8.22
N HIS A 82 -4.82 5.95 -8.65
CA HIS A 82 -4.74 6.53 -9.99
C HIS A 82 -4.83 5.46 -11.09
N TYR A 83 -4.16 4.34 -10.88
CA TYR A 83 -4.20 3.21 -11.81
C TYR A 83 -5.62 2.64 -11.97
N LEU A 84 -6.32 2.42 -10.86
CA LEU A 84 -7.70 1.94 -10.87
C LEU A 84 -8.64 2.96 -11.51
N GLU A 85 -8.53 4.23 -11.14
CA GLU A 85 -9.35 5.33 -11.66
C GLU A 85 -9.22 5.45 -13.20
N THR A 86 -8.01 5.37 -13.70
CA THR A 86 -7.72 5.47 -15.14
C THR A 86 -8.16 4.23 -15.93
N ASN A 87 -8.11 3.05 -15.31
CA ASN A 87 -8.32 1.77 -15.99
C ASN A 87 -9.64 1.09 -15.62
N TRP A 88 -10.47 1.69 -14.79
CA TRP A 88 -11.68 1.03 -14.24
C TRP A 88 -12.60 0.43 -15.31
N PRO A 89 -12.90 1.11 -16.43
CA PRO A 89 -13.75 0.52 -17.47
C PRO A 89 -13.23 -0.81 -18.03
N ARG A 90 -11.91 -1.00 -18.04
CA ARG A 90 -11.25 -2.19 -18.57
C ARG A 90 -11.07 -3.29 -17.54
N ILE A 91 -10.61 -2.94 -16.31
CA ILE A 91 -10.24 -3.93 -15.29
C ILE A 91 -11.32 -4.13 -14.22
N GLY A 92 -12.16 -3.12 -14.00
CA GLY A 92 -13.22 -3.15 -12.99
C GLY A 92 -14.12 -4.39 -13.07
N PRO A 93 -14.58 -4.83 -14.27
CA PRO A 93 -15.38 -6.04 -14.39
C PRO A 93 -14.75 -7.30 -13.77
N SER A 94 -13.40 -7.40 -13.81
CA SER A 94 -12.66 -8.52 -13.21
C SER A 94 -12.43 -8.37 -11.71
N LEU A 95 -12.70 -7.19 -11.13
CA LEU A 95 -12.43 -6.84 -9.74
C LEU A 95 -13.70 -6.74 -8.87
N VAL A 96 -14.88 -6.83 -9.47
CA VAL A 96 -16.16 -6.76 -8.73
C VAL A 96 -16.18 -7.78 -7.60
N GLY A 97 -16.43 -7.30 -6.37
CA GLY A 97 -16.50 -8.11 -5.17
C GLY A 97 -15.19 -8.71 -4.67
N LYS A 98 -14.03 -8.30 -5.22
CA LYS A 98 -12.72 -8.88 -4.89
C LYS A 98 -11.80 -7.94 -4.09
N LEU A 99 -12.16 -6.67 -3.98
CA LEU A 99 -11.35 -5.68 -3.27
C LEU A 99 -11.86 -5.53 -1.84
N HIS A 100 -11.09 -6.05 -0.88
CA HIS A 100 -11.39 -5.99 0.54
C HIS A 100 -10.20 -5.38 1.27
N LEU A 101 -10.39 -4.21 1.87
CA LEU A 101 -9.32 -3.45 2.52
C LEU A 101 -9.56 -3.36 4.02
N LEU A 102 -8.49 -3.58 4.78
CA LEU A 102 -8.46 -3.48 6.23
C LEU A 102 -7.37 -2.47 6.61
N THR A 103 -7.67 -1.52 7.49
CA THR A 103 -6.66 -0.57 7.99
C THR A 103 -7.03 -0.08 9.39
N GLY A 104 -6.03 0.18 10.22
CA GLY A 104 -6.22 0.95 11.45
C GLY A 104 -6.41 2.43 11.12
N ASP A 105 -7.32 3.12 11.80
CA ASP A 105 -7.58 4.56 11.59
C ASP A 105 -6.41 5.45 12.04
N MET A 106 -5.54 4.92 12.92
CA MET A 106 -4.31 5.55 13.38
C MET A 106 -3.08 4.74 12.96
N ASP A 107 -3.06 4.31 11.68
CA ASP A 107 -1.90 3.61 11.11
C ASP A 107 -0.62 4.43 11.29
N ASP A 108 0.39 3.82 11.89
CA ASP A 108 1.65 4.46 12.31
C ASP A 108 2.41 5.10 11.14
N PHE A 109 2.22 4.60 9.91
CA PHE A 109 2.84 5.07 8.69
C PHE A 109 1.91 5.94 7.85
N HIS A 110 0.81 6.41 8.40
CA HIS A 110 -0.17 7.25 7.72
C HIS A 110 -0.80 6.62 6.46
N LEU A 111 -0.99 5.30 6.42
CA LEU A 111 -1.58 4.62 5.28
C LEU A 111 -3.11 4.80 5.21
N ALA A 112 -3.79 5.00 6.34
CA ALA A 112 -5.24 5.18 6.38
C ALA A 112 -5.76 6.29 5.45
N PRO A 113 -5.14 7.49 5.35
CA PRO A 113 -5.56 8.51 4.39
C PRO A 113 -5.54 8.08 2.93
N ALA A 114 -4.59 7.22 2.53
CA ALA A 114 -4.55 6.68 1.18
C ALA A 114 -5.71 5.69 0.94
N VAL A 115 -6.09 4.92 1.97
CA VAL A 115 -7.25 4.01 1.91
C VAL A 115 -8.55 4.80 1.80
N TYR A 116 -8.72 5.93 2.52
CA TYR A 116 -9.89 6.80 2.37
C TYR A 116 -10.03 7.34 0.94
N LEU A 117 -8.94 7.80 0.34
CA LEU A 117 -8.94 8.29 -1.05
C LEU A 117 -9.30 7.17 -2.05
N LEU A 118 -8.90 5.94 -1.77
CA LEU A 118 -9.24 4.79 -2.59
C LEU A 118 -10.71 4.39 -2.41
N GLU A 119 -11.23 4.44 -1.17
CA GLU A 119 -12.65 4.22 -0.88
C GLU A 119 -13.53 5.21 -1.60
N ASP A 120 -13.23 6.52 -1.51
CA ASP A 120 -13.96 7.58 -2.22
C ASP A 120 -14.08 7.29 -3.72
N PHE A 121 -13.00 6.83 -4.35
CA PHE A 121 -13.03 6.45 -5.74
C PHE A 121 -13.89 5.20 -5.98
N LEU A 122 -13.64 4.10 -5.26
CA LEU A 122 -14.32 2.81 -5.48
C LEU A 122 -15.83 2.92 -5.22
N GLU A 123 -16.23 3.63 -4.16
CA GLU A 123 -17.65 3.88 -3.87
C GLU A 123 -18.33 4.76 -4.94
N SER A 124 -17.57 5.57 -5.65
CA SER A 124 -18.10 6.37 -6.76
C SER A 124 -18.35 5.57 -8.04
N THR A 125 -17.81 4.36 -8.16
CA THR A 125 -17.92 3.52 -9.36
C THR A 125 -19.36 3.05 -9.60
N LYS A 126 -19.79 2.99 -10.88
CA LYS A 126 -21.19 2.62 -11.24
C LYS A 126 -21.27 1.56 -12.31
N ALA A 127 -20.29 1.46 -13.19
CA ALA A 127 -20.32 0.58 -14.33
C ALA A 127 -18.95 -0.09 -14.58
N PRO A 128 -18.62 -1.16 -13.83
CA PRO A 128 -19.40 -1.76 -12.73
C PRO A 128 -19.18 -1.05 -11.39
N TYR A 129 -20.11 -1.22 -10.46
CA TYR A 129 -19.85 -0.91 -9.04
C TYR A 129 -18.86 -1.94 -8.47
N TYR A 130 -17.93 -1.49 -7.63
CA TYR A 130 -16.81 -2.35 -7.18
C TYR A 130 -17.25 -3.53 -6.29
N GLY A 131 -18.29 -3.36 -5.47
CA GLY A 131 -18.94 -4.42 -4.69
C GLY A 131 -18.04 -5.11 -3.64
N GLY A 132 -16.95 -4.47 -3.24
CA GLY A 132 -16.04 -4.96 -2.22
C GLY A 132 -16.36 -4.41 -0.82
N SER A 133 -15.34 -4.27 0.03
CA SER A 133 -15.54 -3.74 1.38
C SER A 133 -14.32 -3.02 1.94
N PHE A 134 -14.60 -2.03 2.80
CA PHE A 134 -13.61 -1.36 3.64
C PHE A 134 -13.92 -1.62 5.11
N ARG A 135 -12.92 -1.96 5.90
CA ARG A 135 -13.04 -2.13 7.36
C ARG A 135 -11.95 -1.34 8.06
N TYR A 136 -12.38 -0.49 8.99
CA TYR A 136 -11.50 0.38 9.76
C TYR A 136 -11.42 -0.07 11.21
N GLY A 137 -10.21 -0.25 11.70
CA GLY A 137 -9.96 -0.43 13.13
C GLY A 137 -10.15 0.88 13.86
N ARG A 138 -11.19 1.00 14.69
CA ARG A 138 -11.53 2.21 15.47
C ARG A 138 -11.89 1.84 16.89
N PRO A 139 -11.61 2.73 17.88
CA PRO A 139 -10.71 3.89 17.76
C PRO A 139 -9.24 3.46 17.89
N MET A 140 -8.32 4.31 17.40
CA MET A 140 -6.88 4.29 17.70
C MET A 140 -6.19 2.95 17.42
N LYS A 141 -6.50 2.32 16.30
CA LYS A 141 -5.82 1.11 15.86
C LYS A 141 -4.68 1.44 14.90
N GLY A 142 -3.50 0.91 15.20
CA GLY A 142 -2.26 1.14 14.46
C GLY A 142 -2.09 0.23 13.24
N HIS A 143 -0.86 0.19 12.75
CA HIS A 143 -0.44 -0.60 11.59
C HIS A 143 -0.67 -2.10 11.80
N GLY A 144 -1.11 -2.78 10.75
CA GLY A 144 -1.36 -4.23 10.80
C GLY A 144 -2.61 -4.65 11.56
N TRP A 145 -3.49 -3.70 11.93
CA TRP A 145 -4.76 -4.06 12.54
C TRP A 145 -5.61 -4.95 11.64
N GLN A 146 -6.25 -5.94 12.25
CA GLN A 146 -7.24 -6.79 11.62
C GLN A 146 -8.37 -7.13 12.60
N PRO A 147 -9.62 -7.33 12.12
CA PRO A 147 -10.79 -7.49 12.99
C PRO A 147 -10.91 -8.89 13.61
N MET A 148 -10.08 -9.84 13.22
CA MET A 148 -10.19 -11.26 13.58
C MET A 148 -8.83 -11.93 13.66
N THR A 149 -8.79 -13.18 14.08
CA THR A 149 -7.55 -13.97 14.08
C THR A 149 -7.05 -14.24 12.66
N ASN A 150 -5.76 -14.52 12.51
CA ASN A 150 -5.21 -14.91 11.20
C ASN A 150 -5.93 -16.12 10.59
N ALA A 151 -6.29 -17.09 11.43
CA ALA A 151 -7.01 -18.28 10.97
C ALA A 151 -8.40 -17.94 10.42
N ASP A 152 -9.12 -17.04 11.07
CA ASP A 152 -10.44 -16.60 10.62
C ASP A 152 -10.34 -15.74 9.36
N LEU A 153 -9.34 -14.84 9.30
CA LEU A 153 -9.06 -14.05 8.11
C LEU A 153 -8.77 -14.93 6.89
N LEU A 154 -7.94 -15.96 7.06
CA LEU A 154 -7.64 -16.91 5.98
C LEU A 154 -8.89 -17.70 5.55
N ARG A 155 -9.75 -18.09 6.48
CA ARG A 155 -11.04 -18.74 6.14
C ARG A 155 -11.95 -17.81 5.35
N GLU A 156 -12.06 -16.54 5.76
CA GLU A 156 -12.84 -15.52 5.05
C GLU A 156 -12.29 -15.32 3.63
N MET A 157 -10.97 -15.16 3.50
CA MET A 157 -10.32 -15.02 2.19
C MET A 157 -10.56 -16.25 1.30
N ALA A 158 -10.42 -17.47 1.85
CA ALA A 158 -10.67 -18.70 1.12
C ALA A 158 -12.12 -18.79 0.63
N ALA A 159 -13.07 -18.37 1.46
CA ALA A 159 -14.49 -18.33 1.07
C ALA A 159 -14.75 -17.32 -0.06
N HIS A 160 -14.12 -16.15 -0.01
CA HIS A 160 -14.21 -15.16 -1.09
C HIS A 160 -13.60 -15.67 -2.39
N ILE A 161 -12.41 -16.27 -2.35
CA ILE A 161 -11.78 -16.86 -3.54
C ILE A 161 -12.68 -17.94 -4.14
N ALA A 162 -13.21 -18.85 -3.32
CA ALA A 162 -14.10 -19.91 -3.79
C ALA A 162 -15.38 -19.35 -4.45
N ARG A 163 -15.91 -18.23 -3.95
CA ARG A 163 -17.11 -17.58 -4.50
C ARG A 163 -16.88 -16.99 -5.89
N TYR A 164 -15.69 -16.44 -6.13
CA TYR A 164 -15.35 -15.72 -7.35
C TYR A 164 -14.42 -16.50 -8.28
N ALA A 165 -14.07 -17.73 -7.94
CA ALA A 165 -13.29 -18.60 -8.81
C ALA A 165 -14.05 -18.92 -10.11
N PRO A 166 -13.35 -19.05 -11.23
CA PRO A 166 -13.96 -19.52 -12.48
C PRO A 166 -14.63 -20.89 -12.30
N ALA A 167 -15.68 -21.13 -13.06
CA ALA A 167 -16.37 -22.41 -13.03
C ALA A 167 -15.40 -23.56 -13.41
N GLY A 168 -15.35 -24.58 -12.56
CA GLY A 168 -14.47 -25.75 -12.78
C GLY A 168 -13.09 -25.66 -12.14
N GLU A 169 -12.72 -24.52 -11.52
CA GLU A 169 -11.45 -24.43 -10.78
C GLU A 169 -11.52 -25.25 -9.48
N PRO A 170 -10.48 -26.07 -9.20
CA PRO A 170 -10.43 -26.95 -8.04
C PRO A 170 -10.08 -26.17 -6.75
N THR A 171 -11.03 -25.34 -6.28
CA THR A 171 -10.81 -24.53 -5.05
C THR A 171 -10.94 -25.36 -3.77
N ARG A 172 -11.38 -26.60 -3.87
CA ARG A 172 -11.63 -27.46 -2.71
C ARG A 172 -10.33 -27.98 -2.10
N ASP A 173 -9.38 -28.40 -2.94
CA ASP A 173 -8.17 -29.09 -2.52
C ASP A 173 -7.24 -28.24 -1.63
N TRP A 174 -7.04 -26.99 -1.98
CA TRP A 174 -6.20 -26.11 -1.17
C TRP A 174 -6.85 -25.62 0.14
N ARG A 175 -8.17 -25.67 0.26
CA ARG A 175 -8.87 -25.45 1.55
C ARG A 175 -8.76 -26.62 2.48
N GLU A 176 -8.62 -27.82 1.95
CA GLU A 176 -8.50 -29.07 2.70
C GLU A 176 -7.06 -29.49 2.97
N GLY A 177 -6.07 -28.70 2.50
CA GLY A 177 -4.65 -28.97 2.68
C GLY A 177 -4.15 -30.20 1.93
N ARG A 178 -4.76 -30.54 0.79
CA ARG A 178 -4.39 -31.65 -0.08
C ARG A 178 -3.67 -31.16 -1.31
#